data_56b55ddfc6cde47e9744106911595270
#
_entry.id   56b55ddfc6cde47e9744106911595270
#
_cell.length_a   1.000
_cell.length_b   1.000
_cell.length_c   1.000
_cell.angle_alpha   90.00
_cell.angle_beta   90.00
_cell.angle_gamma   90.00
#
_symmetry.space_group_name_H-M   'P 1'
#
loop_
_entity.id
_entity.type
_entity.pdbx_description
1 polymer ?
#
loop_
_entity_poly.entity_id
_entity_poly.type
_entity_poly.pdbx_seq_one_letter_code
_entity_poly.pdbx_strand_id
1 'polypeptide(L)'
;MSTDMDRLVTWHNGEKEHSPFSDAEMDRRQNAVRGWMSENSVDACLFTSYHCINYYSGFLFCYFGRKYGFVIDHNTATSVSAGIDGGQPWRRTHGDN
;
A
#
# COMPACT_ATOMS: atom_id res chain seq x y z
N MET A 1 13.31 2.51 -26.49
CA MET A 1 12.51 1.31 -26.23
C MET A 1 13.23 0.38 -25.24
N SER A 2 14.46 0.00 -25.50
CA SER A 2 15.19 -0.88 -24.60
C SER A 2 15.32 -0.33 -23.18
N THR A 3 15.46 0.99 -23.04
CA THR A 3 15.57 1.62 -21.73
C THR A 3 14.32 1.37 -20.86
N ASP A 4 13.13 1.46 -21.46
CA ASP A 4 11.90 1.19 -20.74
C ASP A 4 11.78 -0.28 -20.39
N MET A 5 12.19 -1.16 -21.27
CA MET A 5 12.20 -2.59 -21.00
C MET A 5 13.17 -2.94 -19.88
N ASP A 6 14.36 -2.33 -19.89
CA ASP A 6 15.32 -2.54 -18.83
C ASP A 6 14.78 -2.10 -17.47
N ARG A 7 14.09 -0.97 -17.43
CA ARG A 7 13.49 -0.48 -16.21
C ARG A 7 12.37 -1.37 -15.70
N LEU A 8 11.62 -2.00 -16.60
CA LEU A 8 10.54 -2.89 -16.22
C LEU A 8 11.03 -4.22 -15.68
N VAL A 9 12.20 -4.67 -16.09
CA VAL A 9 12.69 -6.01 -15.72
C VAL A 9 13.83 -5.97 -14.70
N THR A 10 14.39 -4.79 -14.44
CA THR A 10 15.51 -4.64 -13.51
C THR A 10 15.05 -3.91 -12.25
N TRP A 11 14.85 -4.68 -11.18
CA TRP A 11 14.48 -4.15 -9.89
C TRP A 11 15.59 -4.45 -8.89
N HIS A 12 15.93 -3.48 -8.09
CA HIS A 12 16.84 -3.66 -6.98
C HIS A 12 16.06 -4.05 -5.74
N ASN A 13 16.63 -4.94 -4.93
CA ASN A 13 16.00 -5.35 -3.69
C ASN A 13 15.79 -4.14 -2.78
N GLY A 14 14.60 -4.05 -2.22
CA GLY A 14 14.24 -2.97 -1.33
C GLY A 14 13.71 -1.72 -2.01
N GLU A 15 13.77 -1.65 -3.34
CA GLU A 15 13.19 -0.52 -4.05
C GLU A 15 11.68 -0.66 -4.15
N LYS A 16 10.98 0.46 -3.95
CA LYS A 16 9.54 0.53 -4.15
C LYS A 16 9.24 0.95 -5.57
N GLU A 17 8.09 0.49 -6.08
CA GLU A 17 7.58 0.91 -7.36
C GLU A 17 7.06 2.35 -7.24
N HIS A 18 7.25 3.15 -8.29
CA HIS A 18 6.73 4.51 -8.31
C HIS A 18 5.22 4.50 -8.42
N SER A 19 4.57 5.22 -7.49
CA SER A 19 3.14 5.43 -7.53
C SER A 19 2.80 6.53 -8.52
N PRO A 20 1.61 6.48 -9.18
CA PRO A 20 1.13 7.60 -9.97
C PRO A 20 0.80 8.84 -9.12
N PHE A 21 0.73 8.68 -7.80
CA PHE A 21 0.47 9.77 -6.87
C PHE A 21 1.72 10.05 -6.05
N SER A 22 1.91 11.31 -5.65
CA SER A 22 3.06 11.69 -4.84
C SER A 22 2.97 11.08 -3.43
N ASP A 23 4.10 10.97 -2.76
CA ASP A 23 4.14 10.53 -1.37
C ASP A 23 3.30 11.47 -0.49
N ALA A 24 3.34 12.77 -0.76
CA ALA A 24 2.54 13.75 -0.01
C ALA A 24 1.04 13.49 -0.16
N GLU A 25 0.58 13.12 -1.34
CA GLU A 25 -0.83 12.79 -1.56
C GLU A 25 -1.20 11.50 -0.84
N MET A 26 -0.33 10.50 -0.87
CA MET A 26 -0.57 9.24 -0.16
C MET A 26 -0.60 9.46 1.35
N ASP A 27 0.33 10.27 1.87
CA ASP A 27 0.32 10.65 3.28
C ASP A 27 -0.95 11.39 3.67
N ARG A 28 -1.42 12.28 2.82
CA ARG A 28 -2.67 13.02 3.05
C ARG A 28 -3.85 12.06 3.19
N ARG A 29 -3.94 11.05 2.33
CA ARG A 29 -5.01 10.05 2.39
C ARG A 29 -4.98 9.27 3.69
N GLN A 30 -3.80 8.79 4.08
CA GLN A 30 -3.65 8.03 5.31
C GLN A 30 -3.90 8.90 6.54
N ASN A 31 -3.45 10.14 6.52
CA ASN A 31 -3.67 11.06 7.64
C ASN A 31 -5.13 11.50 7.77
N ALA A 32 -5.89 11.52 6.68
CA ALA A 32 -7.33 11.77 6.74
C ALA A 32 -8.04 10.66 7.54
N VAL A 33 -7.63 9.41 7.35
CA VAL A 33 -8.15 8.29 8.13
C VAL A 33 -7.78 8.45 9.61
N ARG A 34 -6.54 8.82 9.89
CA ARG A 34 -6.08 9.04 11.26
C ARG A 34 -6.85 10.16 11.97
N GLY A 35 -7.18 11.22 11.24
CA GLY A 35 -8.01 12.30 11.78
C GLY A 35 -9.40 11.80 12.17
N TRP A 36 -10.02 11.02 11.29
CA TRP A 36 -11.31 10.41 11.58
C TRP A 36 -11.22 9.46 12.78
N MET A 37 -10.15 8.67 12.86
CA MET A 37 -9.91 7.77 13.98
C MET A 37 -9.84 8.53 15.30
N SER A 38 -9.11 9.64 15.32
CA SER A 38 -9.00 10.48 16.53
C SER A 38 -10.35 11.05 16.96
N GLU A 39 -11.16 11.50 16.01
CA GLU A 39 -12.47 12.06 16.30
C GLU A 39 -13.45 11.02 16.82
N ASN A 40 -13.26 9.75 16.45
CA ASN A 40 -14.18 8.67 16.78
C ASN A 40 -13.62 7.66 17.79
N SER A 41 -12.48 7.97 18.39
CA SER A 41 -11.82 7.10 19.38
C SER A 41 -11.54 5.71 18.85
N VAL A 42 -11.05 5.64 17.63
CA VAL A 42 -10.68 4.39 16.96
C VAL A 42 -9.16 4.27 16.94
N ASP A 43 -8.63 3.13 17.33
CA ASP A 43 -7.20 2.91 17.45
C ASP A 43 -6.55 2.45 16.15
N ALA A 44 -7.30 1.74 15.30
CA ALA A 44 -6.80 1.25 14.03
C ALA A 44 -7.96 0.98 13.09
N CYS A 45 -7.67 1.04 11.78
CA CYS A 45 -8.62 0.67 10.73
C CYS A 45 -8.02 -0.44 9.89
N LEU A 46 -8.79 -1.49 9.66
CA LEU A 46 -8.43 -2.57 8.75
C LEU A 46 -9.28 -2.44 7.48
N PHE A 47 -8.62 -2.32 6.35
CA PHE A 47 -9.28 -2.28 5.04
C PHE A 47 -9.11 -3.64 4.37
N THR A 48 -10.20 -4.17 3.86
CA THR A 48 -10.22 -5.49 3.20
C THR A 48 -10.71 -5.44 1.77
N SER A 49 -11.34 -4.34 1.35
CA SER A 49 -11.72 -4.19 -0.05
C SER A 49 -10.52 -3.74 -0.88
N TYR A 50 -10.36 -4.29 -2.07
CA TYR A 50 -9.24 -3.91 -2.92
C TYR A 50 -9.30 -2.43 -3.32
N HIS A 51 -10.47 -1.84 -3.40
CA HIS A 51 -10.61 -0.41 -3.68
C HIS A 51 -9.98 0.44 -2.59
N CYS A 52 -10.31 0.16 -1.34
CA CYS A 52 -9.77 0.91 -0.21
C CYS A 52 -8.28 0.66 -0.05
N ILE A 53 -7.85 -0.58 -0.20
CA ILE A 53 -6.44 -0.93 -0.09
C ILE A 53 -5.64 -0.17 -1.13
N ASN A 54 -6.08 -0.15 -2.37
CA ASN A 54 -5.42 0.60 -3.44
C ASN A 54 -5.41 2.10 -3.16
N TYR A 55 -6.53 2.65 -2.71
CA TYR A 55 -6.64 4.09 -2.48
C TYR A 55 -5.67 4.57 -1.40
N TYR A 56 -5.59 3.84 -0.28
CA TYR A 56 -4.79 4.27 0.87
C TYR A 56 -3.36 3.79 0.83
N SER A 57 -3.05 2.73 0.11
CA SER A 57 -1.71 2.16 0.09
C SER A 57 -1.02 2.22 -1.27
N GLY A 58 -1.78 2.35 -2.34
CA GLY A 58 -1.25 2.21 -3.69
C GLY A 58 -1.07 0.76 -4.11
N PHE A 59 -1.33 -0.19 -3.21
CA PHE A 59 -1.15 -1.60 -3.49
C PHE A 59 -2.42 -2.18 -4.08
N LEU A 60 -2.38 -2.47 -5.37
CA LEU A 60 -3.44 -3.20 -6.06
C LEU A 60 -2.82 -4.48 -6.59
N PHE A 61 -3.17 -5.59 -5.99
CA PHE A 61 -2.67 -6.88 -6.42
C PHE A 61 -3.79 -7.63 -7.13
N CYS A 62 -4.30 -8.67 -6.54
CA CYS A 62 -5.34 -9.50 -7.15
C CYS A 62 -6.62 -9.34 -6.32
N TYR A 63 -7.70 -8.89 -6.95
CA TYR A 63 -8.95 -8.70 -6.21
C TYR A 63 -9.79 -9.97 -6.17
N PHE A 64 -9.31 -11.03 -6.80
CA PHE A 64 -9.88 -12.37 -6.65
C PHE A 64 -8.74 -13.32 -6.33
N GLY A 65 -9.04 -14.43 -5.73
CA GLY A 65 -8.01 -15.36 -5.30
C GLY A 65 -7.65 -15.12 -3.84
N ARG A 66 -6.35 -14.89 -3.54
CA ARG A 66 -5.90 -14.71 -2.17
C ARG A 66 -6.34 -13.37 -1.60
N LYS A 67 -6.74 -13.39 -0.33
CA LYS A 67 -7.12 -12.18 0.38
C LYS A 67 -5.89 -11.45 0.87
N TYR A 68 -6.03 -10.13 0.97
CA TYR A 68 -5.01 -9.28 1.57
C TYR A 68 -5.72 -8.11 2.26
N GLY A 69 -4.98 -7.38 3.08
CA GLY A 69 -5.53 -6.30 3.87
C GLY A 69 -4.55 -5.15 4.03
N PHE A 70 -5.04 -4.05 4.56
CA PHE A 70 -4.23 -2.88 4.87
C PHE A 70 -4.69 -2.29 6.19
N VAL A 71 -3.76 -2.12 7.12
CA VAL A 71 -4.04 -1.60 8.46
C VAL A 71 -3.42 -0.22 8.59
N ILE A 72 -4.22 0.75 9.02
CA ILE A 72 -3.73 2.08 9.39
C ILE A 72 -3.98 2.26 10.88
N ASP A 73 -2.92 2.54 11.63
CA ASP A 73 -3.03 3.02 13.01
C ASP A 73 -2.50 4.46 13.09
N HIS A 74 -2.39 5.00 14.31
CA HIS A 74 -1.98 6.39 14.47
C HIS A 74 -0.55 6.67 14.01
N ASN A 75 0.30 5.65 13.93
CA ASN A 75 1.72 5.81 13.66
C ASN A 75 2.18 5.10 12.39
N THR A 76 1.51 4.04 12.00
CA THR A 76 1.96 3.16 10.90
C THR A 76 0.85 2.85 9.92
N ALA A 77 1.26 2.33 8.78
CA ALA A 77 0.38 1.81 7.76
C ALA A 77 1.05 0.56 7.20
N THR A 78 0.36 -0.58 7.24
CA THR A 78 0.97 -1.87 6.94
C THR A 78 0.05 -2.74 6.11
N SER A 79 0.54 -3.22 4.97
CA SER A 79 -0.20 -4.22 4.19
C SER A 79 0.05 -5.62 4.75
N VAL A 80 -0.97 -6.46 4.66
CA VAL A 80 -0.93 -7.85 5.10
C VAL A 80 -1.32 -8.73 3.92
N SER A 81 -0.45 -9.65 3.54
CA SER A 81 -0.65 -10.48 2.37
C SER A 81 -0.04 -11.85 2.57
N ALA A 82 -0.34 -12.79 1.65
CA ALA A 82 0.26 -14.13 1.71
C ALA A 82 1.76 -14.04 1.41
N GLY A 83 2.55 -14.80 2.15
CA GLY A 83 4.00 -14.81 1.96
C GLY A 83 4.45 -15.24 0.59
N ILE A 84 3.63 -16.03 -0.11
CA ILE A 84 3.93 -16.48 -1.48
C ILE A 84 3.97 -15.34 -2.48
N ASP A 85 3.38 -14.18 -2.14
CA ASP A 85 3.38 -13.02 -3.04
C ASP A 85 4.76 -12.33 -3.10
N GLY A 86 5.69 -12.73 -2.26
CA GLY A 86 7.06 -12.27 -2.31
C GLY A 86 7.20 -10.79 -2.01
N GLY A 87 8.02 -10.11 -2.80
CA GLY A 87 8.30 -8.69 -2.60
C GLY A 87 7.27 -7.73 -3.19
N GLN A 88 6.23 -8.23 -3.87
CA GLN A 88 5.26 -7.37 -4.54
C GLN A 88 4.54 -6.41 -3.59
N PRO A 89 4.00 -6.87 -2.44
CA PRO A 89 3.34 -5.95 -1.52
C PRO A 89 4.26 -4.84 -1.03
N TRP A 90 5.49 -5.16 -0.70
CA TRP A 90 6.48 -4.17 -0.26
C TRP A 90 6.72 -3.11 -1.34
N ARG A 91 6.90 -3.53 -2.59
CA ARG A 91 7.23 -2.61 -3.67
C ARG A 91 6.12 -1.62 -3.98
N ARG A 92 4.88 -2.00 -3.71
CA ARG A 92 3.69 -1.23 -4.13
C ARG A 92 3.02 -0.50 -2.98
N THR A 93 3.27 -0.90 -1.75
CA THR A 93 2.61 -0.33 -0.59
C THR A 93 3.28 0.96 -0.16
N HIS A 94 2.50 2.02 -0.03
CA HIS A 94 2.95 3.23 0.65
C HIS A 94 2.80 3.00 2.15
N GLY A 95 3.88 2.53 2.77
CA GLY A 95 3.92 2.07 4.15
C GLY A 95 4.74 0.79 4.26
N ASP A 96 4.45 0.01 5.26
CA ASP A 96 5.12 -1.25 5.55
C ASP A 96 4.33 -2.45 5.02
N ASN A 97 4.98 -3.59 5.07
CA ASN A 97 4.33 -4.85 4.73
C ASN A 97 4.66 -5.91 5.79
#